data_330a8d7a9b2c3717d7481bb8f4d31351
#
_entry.id   330a8d7a9b2c3717d7481bb8f4d31351
#
_cell.length_a   1.000
_cell.length_b   1.000
_cell.length_c   1.000
_cell.angle_alpha   90.00
_cell.angle_beta   90.00
_cell.angle_gamma   90.00
#
_symmetry.space_group_name_H-M   'P 1'
#
loop_
_entity.id
_entity.type
_entity.pdbx_description
1 polymer ?
#
loop_
_entity_poly.entity_id
_entity_poly.type
_entity_poly.pdbx_seq_one_letter_code
_entity_poly.pdbx_strand_id
1 'polypeptide(L)'
;MMSKKNKPISAKKGKPSKQGTDKGQSISKRDILRIARLVFEQNDGRVLTYKQVCHAFGKTNMGQKRAIYQTLVSMAEGGEIQELEPGRFVRGGLSKERLEGRFDYRAGRASFIPDDPEIDTLPLSDRALANALHGDRVAVSFVRTRRGEYKRVQVVEILERREATYVGRLQISRGYAFFVSLNKELRQDVFIPEDKTMGATGHDKVVVRITDWDRKSKNPRGEVVDILGKAGDNSTEMHAILAEFGLPYSYPEAVEKAAEALSAEITEEELAQREDFRGVLTCTIDPRDAKDFDDALSFRTLPEGGYEVGVHIADVSHYVQPGSIIDDEAYKRATSVYLVDRTIPMLPERLSNFLCSLRPDEDKYAYSCIFSLDEDAQLRSARIARTVIRSQRRFTYEEAQEIIETGKGDYAEAILTLHRLAQKLRARP
;
A
#
# COMPACT_ATOMS: atom_id res chain seq x y z
N MET A 1 -33.56 2.93 49.06
CA MET A 1 -33.26 1.89 50.08
C MET A 1 -31.87 1.38 49.86
N MET A 2 -31.03 1.82 50.68
CA MET A 2 -29.97 1.24 51.53
C MET A 2 -28.83 0.50 50.79
N SER A 3 -27.76 1.26 50.81
CA SER A 3 -26.34 0.92 50.77
C SER A 3 -25.94 -0.26 51.65
N LYS A 4 -25.03 -1.12 51.21
CA LYS A 4 -24.11 -1.87 52.09
C LYS A 4 -22.67 -1.69 51.63
N LYS A 5 -21.98 -0.86 52.43
CA LYS A 5 -20.50 -0.74 52.47
C LYS A 5 -19.90 -2.00 53.11
N ASN A 6 -18.98 -2.64 52.45
CA ASN A 6 -18.07 -3.63 53.09
C ASN A 6 -16.84 -2.92 53.59
N LYS A 7 -16.59 -2.97 54.84
CA LYS A 7 -15.39 -2.54 55.56
C LYS A 7 -14.24 -3.58 55.39
N PRO A 8 -12.97 -3.17 55.34
CA PRO A 8 -11.87 -4.11 55.36
C PRO A 8 -11.57 -4.64 56.77
N ILE A 9 -11.22 -5.91 56.81
CA ILE A 9 -10.83 -6.65 58.01
C ILE A 9 -9.43 -6.17 58.47
N SER A 10 -9.32 -5.66 59.70
CA SER A 10 -8.07 -5.28 60.35
C SER A 10 -7.32 -6.52 60.84
N ALA A 11 -6.10 -6.73 60.34
CA ALA A 11 -5.18 -7.67 60.96
C ALA A 11 -4.45 -7.04 62.15
N LYS A 12 -4.51 -7.73 63.27
CA LYS A 12 -3.89 -7.35 64.54
C LYS A 12 -2.37 -7.20 64.41
N LYS A 13 -1.85 -6.05 64.87
CA LYS A 13 -0.44 -5.76 65.04
C LYS A 13 0.09 -6.50 66.29
N GLY A 14 0.97 -7.45 66.11
CA GLY A 14 1.93 -7.88 67.12
C GLY A 14 3.15 -6.95 67.09
N LYS A 15 3.44 -6.27 68.18
CA LYS A 15 4.65 -5.45 68.38
C LYS A 15 5.84 -6.38 68.57
N PRO A 16 6.93 -6.27 67.83
CA PRO A 16 8.24 -6.75 68.30
C PRO A 16 8.97 -5.66 69.07
N SER A 17 9.59 -6.05 70.14
CA SER A 17 10.39 -5.29 71.10
C SER A 17 11.55 -4.56 70.42
N LYS A 18 11.80 -3.31 70.87
CA LYS A 18 12.98 -2.54 70.57
C LYS A 18 14.19 -3.21 71.19
N GLN A 19 15.16 -3.66 70.41
CA GLN A 19 16.58 -3.62 70.79
C GLN A 19 17.36 -3.05 69.61
N GLY A 20 18.05 -1.96 69.89
CA GLY A 20 18.85 -1.23 68.94
C GLY A 20 20.16 -1.93 68.65
N THR A 21 20.69 -1.64 67.46
CA THR A 21 22.03 -1.18 67.17
C THR A 21 22.17 -0.96 65.68
N ASP A 22 22.46 0.29 65.39
CA ASP A 22 22.83 0.78 64.08
C ASP A 22 24.22 0.23 63.70
N LYS A 23 24.31 -0.80 62.87
CA LYS A 23 25.52 -1.12 62.11
C LYS A 23 25.00 -1.68 60.80
N GLY A 24 25.27 -0.97 59.67
CA GLY A 24 24.87 -1.34 58.32
C GLY A 24 25.20 -2.79 57.97
N GLN A 25 24.29 -3.71 58.24
CA GLN A 25 24.42 -5.09 57.79
C GLN A 25 24.28 -5.12 56.25
N SER A 26 25.33 -5.58 55.59
CA SER A 26 25.28 -5.88 54.16
C SER A 26 24.25 -7.00 53.94
N ILE A 27 23.19 -6.70 53.18
CA ILE A 27 22.21 -7.72 52.76
C ILE A 27 22.96 -8.72 51.86
N SER A 28 22.91 -10.01 52.19
CA SER A 28 23.60 -11.02 51.39
C SER A 28 22.94 -11.17 49.99
N LYS A 29 23.73 -11.51 48.99
CA LYS A 29 23.22 -11.78 47.63
C LYS A 29 22.09 -12.82 47.66
N ARG A 30 22.18 -13.81 48.54
CA ARG A 30 21.17 -14.85 48.72
C ARG A 30 19.84 -14.30 49.27
N ASP A 31 19.90 -13.37 50.19
CA ASP A 31 18.71 -12.71 50.76
C ASP A 31 18.06 -11.77 49.73
N ILE A 32 18.87 -11.05 48.95
CA ILE A 32 18.36 -10.20 47.88
C ILE A 32 17.58 -11.07 46.89
N LEU A 33 18.14 -12.20 46.44
CA LEU A 33 17.50 -13.11 45.51
C LEU A 33 16.18 -13.68 46.06
N ARG A 34 16.18 -14.10 47.33
CA ARG A 34 15.00 -14.64 48.01
C ARG A 34 13.88 -13.61 48.12
N ILE A 35 14.20 -12.38 48.54
CA ILE A 35 13.20 -11.33 48.69
C ILE A 35 12.69 -10.86 47.33
N ALA A 36 13.57 -10.72 46.33
CA ALA A 36 13.17 -10.38 44.99
C ALA A 36 12.17 -11.40 44.40
N ARG A 37 12.43 -12.71 44.55
CA ARG A 37 11.51 -13.76 44.15
C ARG A 37 10.13 -13.63 44.78
N LEU A 38 10.09 -13.43 46.09
CA LEU A 38 8.82 -13.21 46.83
C LEU A 38 8.05 -11.99 46.34
N VAL A 39 8.76 -10.88 46.09
CA VAL A 39 8.14 -9.65 45.56
C VAL A 39 7.51 -9.88 44.21
N PHE A 40 8.20 -10.59 43.33
CA PHE A 40 7.65 -10.92 42.01
C PHE A 40 6.55 -11.98 42.09
N GLU A 41 6.61 -12.94 43.01
CA GLU A 41 5.53 -13.92 43.28
C GLU A 41 4.25 -13.25 43.75
N GLN A 42 4.35 -12.29 44.64
CA GLN A 42 3.20 -11.52 45.15
C GLN A 42 2.63 -10.55 44.11
N ASN A 43 3.42 -10.18 43.12
CA ASN A 43 3.06 -9.26 42.03
C ASN A 43 3.16 -9.93 40.66
N ASP A 44 2.77 -11.20 40.57
CA ASP A 44 2.87 -11.97 39.34
C ASP A 44 2.17 -11.25 38.19
N GLY A 45 2.90 -11.13 37.08
CA GLY A 45 2.42 -10.43 35.89
C GLY A 45 2.38 -8.89 35.99
N ARG A 46 2.79 -8.25 37.10
CA ARG A 46 2.93 -6.78 37.18
C ARG A 46 4.34 -6.36 36.83
N VAL A 47 4.43 -5.26 36.09
CA VAL A 47 5.73 -4.58 35.84
C VAL A 47 6.12 -3.80 37.08
N LEU A 48 7.25 -4.16 37.67
CA LEU A 48 7.82 -3.46 38.81
C LEU A 48 9.06 -2.70 38.39
N THR A 49 9.15 -1.45 38.80
CA THR A 49 10.42 -0.70 38.70
C THR A 49 11.41 -1.19 39.76
N TYR A 50 12.71 -1.11 39.50
CA TYR A 50 13.73 -1.47 40.51
C TYR A 50 13.54 -0.69 41.81
N LYS A 51 13.04 0.55 41.73
CA LYS A 51 12.74 1.38 42.94
C LYS A 51 11.59 0.77 43.77
N GLN A 52 10.55 0.23 43.10
CA GLN A 52 9.45 -0.47 43.80
C GLN A 52 9.94 -1.77 44.44
N VAL A 53 10.82 -2.50 43.75
CA VAL A 53 11.45 -3.69 44.32
C VAL A 53 12.34 -3.29 45.50
N CYS A 54 13.17 -2.24 45.40
CA CYS A 54 13.98 -1.73 46.52
C CYS A 54 13.12 -1.35 47.72
N HIS A 55 11.92 -0.83 47.55
CA HIS A 55 11.02 -0.46 48.63
C HIS A 55 10.61 -1.68 49.50
N ALA A 56 10.52 -2.85 48.90
CA ALA A 56 10.23 -4.09 49.65
C ALA A 56 11.36 -4.53 50.60
N PHE A 57 12.58 -4.02 50.40
CA PHE A 57 13.73 -4.27 51.28
C PHE A 57 13.83 -3.26 52.45
N GLY A 58 12.89 -2.31 52.56
CA GLY A 58 12.91 -1.27 53.57
C GLY A 58 13.89 -0.15 53.25
N LYS A 59 14.54 0.44 54.27
CA LYS A 59 15.55 1.49 54.08
C LYS A 59 16.83 0.88 53.50
N THR A 60 17.14 1.22 52.25
CA THR A 60 18.35 0.76 51.54
C THR A 60 19.29 1.93 51.22
N ASN A 61 20.59 1.72 51.41
CA ASN A 61 21.63 2.64 50.96
C ASN A 61 21.96 2.46 49.46
N MET A 62 22.79 3.34 48.90
CA MET A 62 23.16 3.31 47.48
C MET A 62 23.84 2.02 47.06
N GLY A 63 24.71 1.43 47.88
CA GLY A 63 25.38 0.18 47.60
C GLY A 63 24.41 -1.00 47.55
N GLN A 64 23.46 -1.05 48.49
CA GLN A 64 22.39 -2.05 48.51
C GLN A 64 21.44 -1.92 47.31
N LYS A 65 21.07 -0.71 46.93
CA LYS A 65 20.26 -0.48 45.71
C LYS A 65 20.97 -0.99 44.44
N ARG A 66 22.28 -0.75 44.34
CA ARG A 66 23.10 -1.26 43.24
C ARG A 66 23.15 -2.79 43.22
N ALA A 67 23.32 -3.42 44.40
CA ALA A 67 23.31 -4.88 44.50
C ALA A 67 21.95 -5.50 44.14
N ILE A 68 20.85 -4.85 44.57
CA ILE A 68 19.49 -5.28 44.17
C ILE A 68 19.32 -5.20 42.64
N TYR A 69 19.70 -4.07 42.03
CA TYR A 69 19.62 -3.90 40.59
C TYR A 69 20.41 -4.96 39.82
N GLN A 70 21.67 -5.19 40.22
CA GLN A 70 22.52 -6.22 39.63
C GLN A 70 21.92 -7.62 39.79
N THR A 71 21.29 -7.92 40.93
CA THR A 71 20.59 -9.20 41.13
C THR A 71 19.37 -9.33 40.22
N LEU A 72 18.59 -8.25 40.04
CA LEU A 72 17.46 -8.27 39.12
C LEU A 72 17.89 -8.48 37.64
N VAL A 73 18.98 -7.84 37.22
CA VAL A 73 19.57 -8.06 35.89
C VAL A 73 20.02 -9.52 35.77
N SER A 74 20.70 -10.09 36.78
CA SER A 74 21.12 -11.49 36.77
C SER A 74 19.93 -12.48 36.76
N MET A 75 18.83 -12.15 37.45
CA MET A 75 17.57 -12.94 37.36
C MET A 75 16.94 -12.85 35.96
N ALA A 76 17.06 -11.69 35.31
CA ALA A 76 16.58 -11.52 33.96
C ALA A 76 17.41 -12.30 32.92
N GLU A 77 18.74 -12.27 33.06
CA GLU A 77 19.67 -13.08 32.27
C GLU A 77 19.44 -14.59 32.45
N GLY A 78 19.08 -14.99 33.71
CA GLY A 78 18.72 -16.35 34.06
C GLY A 78 17.28 -16.77 33.66
N GLY A 79 16.48 -15.86 33.09
CA GLY A 79 15.10 -16.13 32.62
C GLY A 79 14.05 -16.26 33.74
N GLU A 80 14.40 -15.93 35.02
CA GLU A 80 13.45 -15.95 36.16
C GLU A 80 12.47 -14.77 36.12
N ILE A 81 12.92 -13.64 35.61
CA ILE A 81 12.14 -12.42 35.35
C ILE A 81 12.56 -11.87 33.99
N GLN A 82 11.82 -10.91 33.47
CA GLN A 82 12.18 -10.21 32.23
C GLN A 82 12.33 -8.72 32.47
N GLU A 83 13.43 -8.14 32.03
CA GLU A 83 13.60 -6.69 31.96
C GLU A 83 12.96 -6.17 30.66
N LEU A 84 11.87 -5.43 30.77
CA LEU A 84 11.13 -4.87 29.62
C LEU A 84 11.73 -3.55 29.13
N GLU A 85 12.26 -2.76 30.06
CA GLU A 85 12.97 -1.50 29.88
C GLU A 85 14.02 -1.41 30.99
N PRO A 86 15.09 -0.64 30.83
CA PRO A 86 16.09 -0.49 31.88
C PRO A 86 15.47 -0.17 33.24
N GLY A 87 15.65 -1.08 34.21
CA GLY A 87 15.10 -0.96 35.55
C GLY A 87 13.61 -1.27 35.70
N ARG A 88 12.96 -1.89 34.72
CA ARG A 88 11.57 -2.35 34.79
C ARG A 88 11.48 -3.86 34.50
N PHE A 89 11.06 -4.59 35.49
CA PHE A 89 11.07 -6.06 35.48
C PHE A 89 9.67 -6.63 35.67
N VAL A 90 9.45 -7.83 35.13
CA VAL A 90 8.19 -8.58 35.26
C VAL A 90 8.52 -10.05 35.49
N ARG A 91 7.79 -10.73 36.39
CA ARG A 91 7.81 -12.19 36.52
C ARG A 91 6.84 -12.83 35.52
N GLY A 92 7.23 -13.96 35.00
CA GLY A 92 6.54 -14.59 33.90
C GLY A 92 7.10 -14.00 32.60
N GLY A 93 8.06 -14.71 32.00
CA GLY A 93 8.59 -14.36 30.69
C GLY A 93 7.43 -14.23 29.70
N LEU A 94 7.63 -13.37 28.68
CA LEU A 94 6.80 -13.46 27.49
C LEU A 94 6.74 -14.94 27.11
N SER A 95 5.55 -15.44 26.84
CA SER A 95 5.37 -16.80 26.36
C SER A 95 6.42 -17.10 25.30
N LYS A 96 7.03 -18.30 25.33
CA LYS A 96 7.86 -18.75 24.22
C LYS A 96 7.04 -18.92 22.92
N GLU A 97 5.73 -18.82 23.04
CA GLU A 97 4.83 -18.83 21.91
C GLU A 97 5.02 -17.54 21.12
N ARG A 98 5.27 -17.69 19.87
CA ARG A 98 5.40 -16.62 18.88
C ARG A 98 4.21 -16.70 17.95
N LEU A 99 3.72 -15.56 17.56
CA LEU A 99 2.82 -15.41 16.43
C LEU A 99 3.55 -14.62 15.35
N GLU A 100 3.39 -15.04 14.12
CA GLU A 100 3.85 -14.33 12.94
C GLU A 100 2.68 -13.66 12.26
N GLY A 101 2.94 -12.53 11.62
CA GLY A 101 1.91 -11.76 10.95
C GLY A 101 2.42 -10.41 10.51
N ARG A 102 1.48 -9.54 10.14
CA ARG A 102 1.77 -8.21 9.60
C ARG A 102 1.59 -7.12 10.65
N PHE A 103 2.53 -6.18 10.68
CA PHE A 103 2.42 -4.97 11.46
C PHE A 103 1.61 -3.93 10.68
N ASP A 104 0.55 -3.42 11.28
CA ASP A 104 -0.30 -2.36 10.72
C ASP A 104 -0.20 -1.11 11.59
N TYR A 105 0.05 0.05 10.94
CA TYR A 105 0.08 1.34 11.62
C TYR A 105 -0.67 2.37 10.78
N ARG A 106 -1.86 2.74 11.22
CA ARG A 106 -2.73 3.70 10.53
C ARG A 106 -3.35 4.68 11.51
N ALA A 107 -3.44 5.94 11.12
CA ALA A 107 -4.06 6.99 11.91
C ALA A 107 -3.57 7.07 13.37
N GLY A 108 -2.27 6.79 13.60
CA GLY A 108 -1.68 6.83 14.93
C GLY A 108 -1.98 5.60 15.80
N ARG A 109 -2.55 4.54 15.23
CA ARG A 109 -2.84 3.29 15.94
C ARG A 109 -2.01 2.15 15.37
N ALA A 110 -1.41 1.38 16.26
CA ALA A 110 -0.62 0.21 15.91
C ALA A 110 -1.38 -1.07 16.23
N SER A 111 -1.38 -2.02 15.30
CA SER A 111 -1.96 -3.34 15.46
C SER A 111 -1.08 -4.41 14.83
N PHE A 112 -1.29 -5.63 15.25
CA PHE A 112 -0.70 -6.84 14.68
C PHE A 112 -1.80 -7.68 14.09
N ILE A 113 -1.68 -8.03 12.82
CA ILE A 113 -2.59 -8.87 12.07
C ILE A 113 -1.92 -10.25 11.96
N PRO A 114 -2.37 -11.26 12.72
CA PRO A 114 -1.79 -12.61 12.65
C PRO A 114 -1.95 -13.24 11.27
N ASP A 115 -1.00 -14.10 10.87
CA ASP A 115 -1.13 -14.93 9.67
C ASP A 115 -2.21 -16.02 9.85
N ASP A 116 -2.51 -16.39 11.10
CA ASP A 116 -3.58 -17.32 11.44
C ASP A 116 -4.94 -16.57 11.46
N PRO A 117 -5.87 -16.90 10.53
CA PRO A 117 -7.17 -16.23 10.43
C PRO A 117 -8.11 -16.50 11.62
N GLU A 118 -7.84 -17.51 12.44
CA GLU A 118 -8.63 -17.80 13.64
C GLU A 118 -8.29 -16.85 14.80
N ILE A 119 -7.25 -16.02 14.65
CA ILE A 119 -6.82 -15.08 15.69
C ILE A 119 -7.17 -13.65 15.26
N ASP A 120 -7.97 -12.99 16.07
CA ASP A 120 -8.32 -11.58 15.87
C ASP A 120 -7.09 -10.66 15.86
N THR A 121 -7.21 -9.53 15.16
CA THR A 121 -6.19 -8.46 15.17
C THR A 121 -5.89 -7.99 16.59
N LEU A 122 -4.62 -7.94 16.96
CA LEU A 122 -4.16 -7.61 18.30
C LEU A 122 -3.64 -6.16 18.37
N PRO A 123 -4.13 -5.32 19.30
CA PRO A 123 -3.64 -3.96 19.46
C PRO A 123 -2.22 -3.97 20.06
N LEU A 124 -1.38 -3.07 19.53
CA LEU A 124 -0.02 -2.84 20.04
C LEU A 124 0.08 -1.47 20.72
N SER A 125 0.81 -1.42 21.82
CA SER A 125 1.16 -0.14 22.45
C SER A 125 2.42 0.45 21.80
N ASP A 126 2.58 1.77 21.84
CA ASP A 126 3.76 2.46 21.26
C ASP A 126 5.11 1.93 21.74
N ARG A 127 5.15 1.36 22.94
CA ARG A 127 6.36 0.79 23.54
C ARG A 127 6.65 -0.63 23.06
N ALA A 128 5.70 -1.26 22.39
CA ALA A 128 5.75 -2.65 21.95
C ALA A 128 6.13 -2.81 20.48
N LEU A 129 6.39 -1.70 19.78
CA LEU A 129 6.50 -1.68 18.31
C LEU A 129 7.89 -2.00 17.80
N ALA A 130 8.91 -1.94 18.65
CA ALA A 130 10.31 -1.95 18.23
C ALA A 130 10.53 -0.95 17.06
N ASN A 131 11.23 -1.36 16.01
CA ASN A 131 11.46 -0.55 14.82
C ASN A 131 10.58 -1.02 13.64
N ALA A 132 9.40 -1.60 13.93
CA ALA A 132 8.49 -2.06 12.87
C ALA A 132 7.90 -0.87 12.11
N LEU A 133 7.84 -1.01 10.79
CA LEU A 133 7.21 -0.11 9.85
C LEU A 133 5.89 -0.72 9.36
N HIS A 134 4.94 0.13 8.98
CA HIS A 134 3.68 -0.32 8.42
C HIS A 134 3.89 -1.30 7.26
N GLY A 135 3.27 -2.47 7.34
CA GLY A 135 3.36 -3.53 6.35
C GLY A 135 4.49 -4.54 6.55
N ASP A 136 5.40 -4.33 7.52
CA ASP A 136 6.43 -5.31 7.86
C ASP A 136 5.80 -6.63 8.29
N ARG A 137 6.40 -7.74 7.90
CA ARG A 137 6.14 -9.05 8.50
C ARG A 137 6.95 -9.19 9.76
N VAL A 138 6.28 -9.44 10.88
CA VAL A 138 6.90 -9.42 12.21
C VAL A 138 6.53 -10.66 13.02
N ALA A 139 7.41 -11.03 13.94
CA ALA A 139 7.06 -11.96 15.00
C ALA A 139 6.77 -11.16 16.28
N VAL A 140 5.68 -11.51 16.93
CA VAL A 140 5.30 -10.97 18.24
C VAL A 140 5.37 -12.05 19.30
N SER A 141 5.71 -11.65 20.51
CA SER A 141 5.52 -12.44 21.72
C SER A 141 4.40 -11.84 22.56
N PHE A 142 3.73 -12.69 23.35
CA PHE A 142 2.57 -12.29 24.12
C PHE A 142 2.48 -13.05 25.43
N VAL A 143 1.60 -12.59 26.31
CA VAL A 143 1.22 -13.32 27.53
C VAL A 143 -0.25 -13.72 27.37
N ARG A 144 -0.52 -15.04 27.45
CA ARG A 144 -1.89 -15.57 27.48
C ARG A 144 -2.42 -15.54 28.91
N THR A 145 -3.59 -14.95 29.13
CA THR A 145 -4.26 -14.98 30.42
C THR A 145 -4.93 -16.34 30.66
N ARG A 146 -5.34 -16.64 31.91
CA ARG A 146 -6.10 -17.86 32.23
C ARG A 146 -7.45 -17.95 31.48
N ARG A 147 -7.93 -16.84 30.92
CA ARG A 147 -9.15 -16.76 30.09
C ARG A 147 -8.86 -16.87 28.60
N GLY A 148 -7.62 -17.16 28.21
CA GLY A 148 -7.22 -17.27 26.81
C GLY A 148 -6.92 -15.94 26.09
N GLU A 149 -7.10 -14.78 26.77
CA GLU A 149 -6.87 -13.46 26.18
C GLU A 149 -5.39 -13.21 25.94
N TYR A 150 -5.06 -12.58 24.81
CA TYR A 150 -3.71 -12.10 24.51
C TYR A 150 -3.44 -10.78 25.22
N LYS A 151 -2.40 -10.71 26.03
CA LYS A 151 -1.95 -9.49 26.71
C LYS A 151 -0.47 -9.25 26.47
N ARG A 152 -0.05 -7.98 26.54
CA ARG A 152 1.33 -7.55 26.36
C ARG A 152 1.95 -8.07 25.06
N VAL A 153 1.19 -7.94 23.98
CA VAL A 153 1.70 -8.25 22.64
C VAL A 153 2.84 -7.29 22.33
N GLN A 154 3.98 -7.82 21.91
CA GLN A 154 5.19 -7.04 21.66
C GLN A 154 5.92 -7.59 20.45
N VAL A 155 6.32 -6.72 19.53
CA VAL A 155 7.20 -7.09 18.41
C VAL A 155 8.57 -7.47 18.97
N VAL A 156 9.00 -8.70 18.68
CA VAL A 156 10.30 -9.22 19.10
C VAL A 156 11.29 -9.31 17.94
N GLU A 157 10.78 -9.46 16.73
CA GLU A 157 11.60 -9.60 15.54
C GLU A 157 10.87 -9.06 14.30
N ILE A 158 11.62 -8.47 13.39
CA ILE A 158 11.17 -8.12 12.05
C ILE A 158 11.64 -9.24 11.14
N LEU A 159 10.71 -10.04 10.61
CA LEU A 159 10.99 -11.19 9.77
C LEU A 159 11.29 -10.75 8.34
N GLU A 160 10.49 -9.82 7.87
CA GLU A 160 10.62 -9.27 6.52
C GLU A 160 10.28 -7.78 6.55
N ARG A 161 11.17 -6.96 6.01
CA ARG A 161 10.95 -5.51 5.86
C ARG A 161 10.16 -5.26 4.59
N ARG A 162 9.05 -4.55 4.70
CA ARG A 162 8.37 -4.07 3.50
C ARG A 162 9.26 -3.05 2.79
N GLU A 163 9.54 -3.29 1.52
CA GLU A 163 10.10 -2.28 0.65
C GLU A 163 9.04 -1.20 0.41
N ALA A 164 9.18 -0.08 1.06
CA ALA A 164 8.28 1.05 0.92
C ALA A 164 9.08 2.33 0.71
N THR A 165 8.56 3.17 -0.17
CA THR A 165 9.02 4.53 -0.33
C THR A 165 8.03 5.48 0.34
N TYR A 166 8.53 6.63 0.78
CA TYR A 166 7.74 7.64 1.48
C TYR A 166 7.90 8.97 0.80
N VAL A 167 6.80 9.70 0.64
CA VAL A 167 6.78 11.04 0.04
C VAL A 167 6.78 12.09 1.14
N GLY A 168 7.58 13.13 0.97
CA GLY A 168 7.67 14.21 1.95
C GLY A 168 8.64 15.31 1.52
N ARG A 169 9.16 16.03 2.51
CA ARG A 169 10.10 17.15 2.32
C ARG A 169 11.34 16.97 3.16
N LEU A 170 12.43 17.58 2.72
CA LEU A 170 13.66 17.63 3.49
C LEU A 170 13.74 18.89 4.35
N GLN A 171 14.13 18.71 5.61
CA GLN A 171 14.64 19.79 6.46
C GLN A 171 16.16 19.73 6.42
N ILE A 172 16.76 20.61 5.62
CA ILE A 172 18.20 20.65 5.38
C ILE A 172 18.93 21.29 6.54
N SER A 173 20.01 20.66 6.97
CA SER A 173 20.97 21.15 7.96
C SER A 173 22.38 21.05 7.40
N ARG A 174 23.39 21.55 8.15
CA ARG A 174 24.80 21.41 7.72
C ARG A 174 25.24 19.95 7.86
N GLY A 175 25.55 19.31 6.72
CA GLY A 175 26.07 17.95 6.66
C GLY A 175 25.04 16.82 6.76
N TYR A 176 23.72 17.12 6.85
CA TYR A 176 22.64 16.14 6.86
C TYR A 176 21.28 16.77 6.61
N ALA A 177 20.28 15.95 6.41
CA ALA A 177 18.88 16.38 6.35
C ALA A 177 18.00 15.44 7.18
N PHE A 178 16.83 15.94 7.59
CA PHE A 178 15.73 15.12 8.05
C PHE A 178 14.62 15.13 7.01
N PHE A 179 14.17 13.95 6.65
CA PHE A 179 12.98 13.80 5.85
C PHE A 179 11.76 13.75 6.75
N VAL A 180 10.81 14.65 6.48
CA VAL A 180 9.52 14.76 7.16
C VAL A 180 8.45 14.23 6.22
N SER A 181 7.89 13.07 6.54
CA SER A 181 6.81 12.48 5.76
C SER A 181 5.51 13.25 5.92
N LEU A 182 4.76 13.38 4.83
CA LEU A 182 3.38 13.86 4.86
C LEU A 182 2.40 12.75 5.26
N ASN A 183 2.82 11.50 5.11
CA ASN A 183 2.03 10.33 5.45
C ASN A 183 2.17 9.99 6.93
N LYS A 184 1.04 9.83 7.63
CA LYS A 184 0.98 9.46 9.06
C LYS A 184 1.38 8.00 9.35
N GLU A 185 1.71 7.22 8.34
CA GLU A 185 2.22 5.84 8.50
C GLU A 185 3.66 5.82 9.02
N LEU A 186 4.42 6.89 8.79
CA LEU A 186 5.77 7.04 9.31
C LEU A 186 5.74 7.84 10.62
N ARG A 187 6.14 7.20 11.72
CA ARG A 187 6.05 7.77 13.07
C ARG A 187 7.15 8.75 13.42
N GLN A 188 8.26 8.70 12.70
CA GLN A 188 9.46 9.48 12.99
C GLN A 188 10.10 9.97 11.71
N ASP A 189 10.75 11.13 11.81
CA ASP A 189 11.53 11.67 10.70
C ASP A 189 12.69 10.75 10.36
N VAL A 190 13.04 10.67 9.07
CA VAL A 190 14.15 9.85 8.59
C VAL A 190 15.41 10.71 8.49
N PHE A 191 16.50 10.24 9.07
CA PHE A 191 17.81 10.87 8.93
C PHE A 191 18.39 10.55 7.54
N ILE A 192 18.73 11.59 6.79
CA ILE A 192 19.32 11.48 5.45
C ILE A 192 20.74 12.07 5.48
N PRO A 193 21.79 11.28 5.26
CA PRO A 193 23.13 11.81 5.09
C PRO A 193 23.21 12.76 3.88
N GLU A 194 24.12 13.74 3.90
CA GLU A 194 24.24 14.74 2.85
C GLU A 194 24.49 14.13 1.45
N ASP A 195 25.35 13.11 1.39
CA ASP A 195 25.66 12.35 0.17
C ASP A 195 24.47 11.52 -0.36
N LYS A 196 23.39 11.41 0.40
CA LYS A 196 22.17 10.64 0.07
C LYS A 196 20.95 11.53 -0.22
N THR A 197 21.16 12.82 -0.37
CA THR A 197 20.07 13.79 -0.66
C THR A 197 19.77 13.93 -2.15
N MET A 198 20.57 13.37 -3.05
CA MET A 198 20.52 13.60 -4.51
C MET A 198 20.59 15.09 -4.90
N GLY A 199 21.07 15.98 -4.02
CA GLY A 199 21.08 17.42 -4.26
C GLY A 199 19.71 18.11 -4.07
N ALA A 200 18.73 17.43 -3.52
CA ALA A 200 17.42 18.00 -3.23
C ALA A 200 17.51 19.18 -2.25
N THR A 201 16.65 20.16 -2.41
CA THR A 201 16.53 21.35 -1.56
C THR A 201 15.36 21.22 -0.58
N GLY A 202 15.30 22.10 0.44
CA GLY A 202 14.19 22.13 1.39
C GLY A 202 12.83 22.52 0.79
N HIS A 203 12.81 22.94 -0.48
CA HIS A 203 11.60 23.30 -1.22
C HIS A 203 11.08 22.18 -2.11
N ASP A 204 11.86 21.10 -2.26
CA ASP A 204 11.49 20.00 -3.12
C ASP A 204 10.67 18.95 -2.36
N LYS A 205 9.71 18.37 -3.06
CA LYS A 205 9.10 17.09 -2.68
C LYS A 205 9.98 15.98 -3.16
N VAL A 206 10.24 15.03 -2.28
CA VAL A 206 11.15 13.90 -2.53
C VAL A 206 10.49 12.58 -2.17
N VAL A 207 10.96 11.53 -2.82
CA VAL A 207 10.69 10.15 -2.45
C VAL A 207 11.89 9.62 -1.69
N VAL A 208 11.66 9.05 -0.51
CA VAL A 208 12.70 8.51 0.35
C VAL A 208 12.46 7.04 0.60
N ARG A 209 13.54 6.25 0.56
CA ARG A 209 13.58 4.87 1.00
C ARG A 209 14.33 4.77 2.31
N ILE A 210 13.79 4.00 3.28
CA ILE A 210 14.49 3.68 4.51
C ILE A 210 15.50 2.58 4.23
N THR A 211 16.77 2.83 4.54
CA THR A 211 17.86 1.89 4.30
C THR A 211 18.21 1.09 5.55
N ASP A 212 18.08 1.69 6.72
CA ASP A 212 18.40 1.05 7.99
C ASP A 212 17.66 1.70 9.18
N TRP A 213 17.38 0.91 10.21
CA TRP A 213 16.87 1.40 11.48
C TRP A 213 17.39 0.53 12.64
N ASP A 214 18.50 0.91 13.21
CA ASP A 214 19.02 0.29 14.44
C ASP A 214 18.02 0.49 15.61
N ARG A 215 17.80 -0.56 16.39
CA ARG A 215 16.95 -0.51 17.59
C ARG A 215 17.37 0.54 18.62
N LYS A 216 18.64 0.94 18.62
CA LYS A 216 19.19 1.98 19.51
C LYS A 216 19.02 3.38 18.94
N SER A 217 18.74 3.52 17.66
CA SER A 217 18.58 4.80 16.99
C SER A 217 17.17 5.33 17.17
N LYS A 218 17.05 6.60 17.50
CA LYS A 218 15.75 7.29 17.61
C LYS A 218 15.07 7.40 16.23
N ASN A 219 15.84 7.69 15.20
CA ASN A 219 15.38 7.94 13.85
C ASN A 219 15.92 6.85 12.90
N PRO A 220 15.12 6.39 11.93
CA PRO A 220 15.61 5.57 10.84
C PRO A 220 16.58 6.35 9.95
N ARG A 221 17.44 5.64 9.21
CA ARG A 221 18.28 6.18 8.15
C ARG A 221 17.66 5.89 6.80
N GLY A 222 17.80 6.81 5.87
CA GLY A 222 17.29 6.64 4.53
C GLY A 222 18.09 7.38 3.48
N GLU A 223 17.64 7.27 2.25
CA GLU A 223 18.20 7.95 1.09
C GLU A 223 17.06 8.50 0.23
N VAL A 224 17.28 9.63 -0.42
CA VAL A 224 16.42 10.14 -1.46
C VAL A 224 16.58 9.24 -2.68
N VAL A 225 15.49 8.74 -3.22
CA VAL A 225 15.47 7.89 -4.42
C VAL A 225 14.90 8.61 -5.63
N ASP A 226 14.15 9.71 -5.39
CA ASP A 226 13.65 10.57 -6.46
C ASP A 226 13.31 11.97 -5.96
N ILE A 227 13.38 12.97 -6.86
CA ILE A 227 12.99 14.36 -6.64
C ILE A 227 11.81 14.68 -7.55
N LEU A 228 10.62 14.79 -6.97
CA LEU A 228 9.37 14.96 -7.70
C LEU A 228 9.20 16.39 -8.27
N GLY A 229 9.92 17.36 -7.70
CA GLY A 229 9.85 18.76 -8.07
C GLY A 229 9.52 19.68 -6.90
N LYS A 230 9.24 20.95 -7.20
CA LYS A 230 8.93 21.96 -6.19
C LYS A 230 7.57 21.74 -5.57
N ALA A 231 7.50 21.80 -4.26
CA ALA A 231 6.25 21.69 -3.53
C ALA A 231 5.28 22.82 -3.89
N GLY A 232 4.04 22.47 -4.18
CA GLY A 232 2.99 23.38 -4.63
C GLY A 232 2.78 23.44 -6.14
N ASP A 233 3.69 22.93 -6.94
CA ASP A 233 3.47 22.76 -8.37
C ASP A 233 2.48 21.61 -8.62
N ASN A 234 1.47 21.83 -9.45
CA ASN A 234 0.41 20.82 -9.69
C ASN A 234 0.98 19.48 -10.15
N SER A 235 1.95 19.48 -11.06
CA SER A 235 2.58 18.24 -11.53
C SER A 235 3.29 17.51 -10.40
N THR A 236 4.02 18.22 -9.54
CA THR A 236 4.70 17.66 -8.35
C THR A 236 3.71 17.06 -7.37
N GLU A 237 2.57 17.74 -7.13
CA GLU A 237 1.54 17.24 -6.24
C GLU A 237 0.91 15.94 -6.76
N MET A 238 0.64 15.85 -8.08
CA MET A 238 0.12 14.63 -8.71
C MET A 238 1.13 13.47 -8.66
N HIS A 239 2.40 13.73 -8.99
CA HIS A 239 3.44 12.71 -8.86
C HIS A 239 3.61 12.25 -7.41
N ALA A 240 3.45 13.16 -6.45
CA ALA A 240 3.51 12.83 -5.03
C ALA A 240 2.39 11.88 -4.61
N ILE A 241 1.17 12.11 -5.09
CA ILE A 241 0.03 11.21 -4.85
C ILE A 241 0.33 9.83 -5.44
N LEU A 242 0.76 9.76 -6.69
CA LEU A 242 1.08 8.48 -7.33
C LEU A 242 2.17 7.72 -6.56
N ALA A 243 3.27 8.40 -6.20
CA ALA A 243 4.35 7.81 -5.43
C ALA A 243 3.91 7.35 -4.04
N GLU A 244 3.00 8.08 -3.37
CA GLU A 244 2.45 7.69 -2.06
C GLU A 244 1.65 6.39 -2.13
N PHE A 245 0.93 6.16 -3.24
CA PHE A 245 0.21 4.92 -3.49
C PHE A 245 1.06 3.82 -4.15
N GLY A 246 2.36 4.06 -4.35
CA GLY A 246 3.26 3.12 -5.01
C GLY A 246 2.96 2.94 -6.50
N LEU A 247 2.28 3.91 -7.11
CA LEU A 247 1.93 3.90 -8.53
C LEU A 247 3.06 4.54 -9.36
N PRO A 248 3.37 4.00 -10.53
CA PRO A 248 4.36 4.58 -11.42
C PRO A 248 3.85 5.90 -12.00
N TYR A 249 4.70 6.92 -12.03
CA TYR A 249 4.39 8.27 -12.54
C TYR A 249 5.26 8.68 -13.73
N SER A 250 6.21 7.85 -14.11
CA SER A 250 7.06 8.02 -15.31
C SER A 250 7.37 6.65 -15.91
N TYR A 251 7.78 6.62 -17.18
CA TYR A 251 8.30 5.41 -17.81
C TYR A 251 9.83 5.38 -17.70
N PRO A 252 10.44 4.18 -17.61
CA PRO A 252 11.87 4.04 -17.84
C PRO A 252 12.24 4.52 -19.26
N GLU A 253 13.33 5.27 -19.39
CA GLU A 253 13.80 5.81 -20.69
C GLU A 253 13.92 4.75 -21.78
N ALA A 254 14.34 3.53 -21.41
CA ALA A 254 14.44 2.41 -22.35
C ALA A 254 13.10 1.97 -22.92
N VAL A 255 12.02 2.05 -22.12
CA VAL A 255 10.65 1.73 -22.55
C VAL A 255 10.13 2.80 -23.49
N GLU A 256 10.36 4.09 -23.20
CA GLU A 256 9.98 5.19 -24.06
C GLU A 256 10.68 5.11 -25.42
N LYS A 257 12.00 4.87 -25.42
CA LYS A 257 12.77 4.67 -26.66
C LYS A 257 12.28 3.47 -27.48
N ALA A 258 11.92 2.36 -26.80
CA ALA A 258 11.35 1.20 -27.49
C ALA A 258 10.00 1.51 -28.13
N ALA A 259 9.16 2.28 -27.45
CA ALA A 259 7.86 2.68 -27.98
C ALA A 259 8.00 3.67 -29.16
N GLU A 260 8.93 4.63 -29.08
CA GLU A 260 9.22 5.57 -30.19
C GLU A 260 9.76 4.88 -31.43
N ALA A 261 10.46 3.76 -31.27
CA ALA A 261 11.00 2.98 -32.40
C ALA A 261 9.93 2.20 -33.18
N LEU A 262 8.68 2.09 -32.66
CA LEU A 262 7.60 1.40 -33.32
C LEU A 262 7.09 2.18 -34.53
N SER A 263 6.96 1.50 -35.68
CA SER A 263 6.44 2.08 -36.91
C SER A 263 4.93 2.25 -36.86
N ALA A 264 4.44 3.37 -37.40
CA ALA A 264 3.02 3.59 -37.66
C ALA A 264 2.58 3.11 -39.06
N GLU A 265 3.53 2.65 -39.90
CA GLU A 265 3.26 2.24 -41.28
C GLU A 265 2.49 0.94 -41.29
N ILE A 266 1.40 0.92 -42.04
CA ILE A 266 0.62 -0.29 -42.37
C ILE A 266 1.16 -0.84 -43.68
N THR A 267 1.83 -1.99 -43.61
CA THR A 267 2.46 -2.61 -44.78
C THR A 267 1.47 -3.41 -45.64
N GLU A 268 1.75 -3.53 -46.92
CA GLU A 268 0.94 -4.38 -47.82
C GLU A 268 0.90 -5.85 -47.38
N GLU A 269 1.96 -6.33 -46.76
CA GLU A 269 2.04 -7.70 -46.22
C GLU A 269 1.04 -7.90 -45.07
N GLU A 270 0.96 -6.93 -44.13
CA GLU A 270 -0.02 -6.95 -43.04
C GLU A 270 -1.46 -6.79 -43.57
N LEU A 271 -1.68 -5.91 -44.55
CA LEU A 271 -2.96 -5.74 -45.19
C LEU A 271 -3.49 -7.05 -45.83
N ALA A 272 -2.60 -7.81 -46.46
CA ALA A 272 -2.96 -9.08 -47.10
C ALA A 272 -3.43 -10.16 -46.11
N GLN A 273 -3.09 -10.00 -44.80
CA GLN A 273 -3.45 -10.95 -43.75
C GLN A 273 -4.66 -10.50 -42.91
N ARG A 274 -5.24 -9.33 -43.25
CA ARG A 274 -6.32 -8.70 -42.47
C ARG A 274 -7.55 -8.44 -43.35
N GLU A 275 -8.73 -8.45 -42.74
CA GLU A 275 -9.93 -7.97 -43.41
C GLU A 275 -9.90 -6.44 -43.51
N ASP A 276 -10.15 -5.91 -44.69
CA ASP A 276 -10.17 -4.45 -44.92
C ASP A 276 -11.56 -3.87 -44.63
N PHE A 277 -11.62 -3.10 -43.52
CA PHE A 277 -12.83 -2.37 -43.12
C PHE A 277 -12.72 -0.85 -43.32
N ARG A 278 -11.70 -0.35 -44.02
CA ARG A 278 -11.51 1.08 -44.25
C ARG A 278 -12.64 1.75 -45.00
N GLY A 279 -13.33 0.98 -45.84
CA GLY A 279 -14.50 1.46 -46.60
C GLY A 279 -15.84 1.28 -45.89
N VAL A 280 -15.87 0.73 -44.69
CA VAL A 280 -17.09 0.53 -43.89
C VAL A 280 -17.23 1.69 -42.91
N LEU A 281 -18.44 2.27 -42.82
CA LEU A 281 -18.70 3.33 -41.85
C LEU A 281 -18.33 2.85 -40.45
N THR A 282 -17.37 3.54 -39.87
CA THR A 282 -16.80 3.22 -38.54
C THR A 282 -16.71 4.50 -37.73
N CYS A 283 -17.05 4.45 -36.44
CA CYS A 283 -16.94 5.57 -35.53
C CYS A 283 -16.50 5.12 -34.10
N THR A 284 -15.93 6.05 -33.35
CA THR A 284 -15.72 5.91 -31.91
C THR A 284 -16.68 6.80 -31.14
N ILE A 285 -17.02 6.44 -29.89
CA ILE A 285 -17.94 7.19 -29.02
C ILE A 285 -17.32 7.24 -27.63
N ASP A 286 -16.76 8.38 -27.24
CA ASP A 286 -15.87 8.52 -26.10
C ASP A 286 -16.14 9.81 -25.32
N PRO A 287 -15.59 9.94 -24.08
CA PRO A 287 -15.56 11.21 -23.36
C PRO A 287 -14.91 12.31 -24.20
N ARG A 288 -15.31 13.56 -23.99
CA ARG A 288 -14.81 14.72 -24.78
C ARG A 288 -13.29 14.89 -24.75
N ASP A 289 -12.66 14.57 -23.64
CA ASP A 289 -11.23 14.73 -23.37
C ASP A 289 -10.40 13.45 -23.62
N ALA A 290 -11.05 12.35 -24.04
CA ALA A 290 -10.36 11.10 -24.40
C ALA A 290 -9.40 11.32 -25.59
N LYS A 291 -8.26 10.63 -25.53
CA LYS A 291 -7.22 10.58 -26.56
C LYS A 291 -6.89 9.14 -26.96
N ASP A 292 -7.25 8.20 -26.12
CA ASP A 292 -7.05 6.76 -26.18
C ASP A 292 -8.35 6.09 -26.61
N PHE A 293 -8.61 6.04 -27.93
CA PHE A 293 -9.79 5.42 -28.49
C PHE A 293 -9.53 3.92 -28.67
N ASP A 294 -9.87 3.13 -27.67
CA ASP A 294 -9.55 1.70 -27.64
C ASP A 294 -10.53 0.88 -28.45
N ASP A 295 -11.78 1.35 -28.62
CA ASP A 295 -12.83 0.65 -29.36
C ASP A 295 -13.53 1.53 -30.38
N ALA A 296 -14.01 0.89 -31.43
CA ALA A 296 -14.81 1.49 -32.48
C ALA A 296 -15.95 0.58 -32.92
N LEU A 297 -17.02 1.17 -33.43
CA LEU A 297 -18.14 0.47 -33.99
C LEU A 297 -18.22 0.68 -35.51
N SER A 298 -18.35 -0.38 -36.29
CA SER A 298 -18.70 -0.26 -37.69
C SER A 298 -20.12 -0.73 -37.95
N PHE A 299 -20.71 -0.16 -39.01
CA PHE A 299 -22.08 -0.43 -39.39
C PHE A 299 -22.26 -0.46 -40.91
N ARG A 300 -22.94 -1.48 -41.43
CA ARG A 300 -23.49 -1.50 -42.77
C ARG A 300 -24.76 -2.33 -42.85
N THR A 301 -25.65 -1.95 -43.78
CA THR A 301 -26.85 -2.74 -44.13
C THR A 301 -26.45 -3.87 -45.06
N LEU A 302 -27.01 -5.03 -44.83
CA LEU A 302 -26.77 -6.22 -45.68
C LEU A 302 -27.76 -6.28 -46.82
N PRO A 303 -27.34 -6.67 -48.06
CA PRO A 303 -28.23 -6.79 -49.21
C PRO A 303 -29.40 -7.76 -48.98
N GLU A 304 -29.20 -8.82 -48.23
CA GLU A 304 -30.20 -9.82 -47.85
C GLU A 304 -31.11 -9.40 -46.68
N GLY A 305 -31.01 -8.16 -46.26
CA GLY A 305 -31.69 -7.60 -45.08
C GLY A 305 -30.98 -7.88 -43.78
N GLY A 306 -31.17 -6.97 -42.83
CA GLY A 306 -30.45 -6.93 -41.57
C GLY A 306 -29.14 -6.12 -41.65
N TYR A 307 -28.26 -6.31 -40.67
CA TYR A 307 -27.12 -5.43 -40.43
C TYR A 307 -25.86 -6.23 -40.16
N GLU A 308 -24.73 -5.74 -40.63
CA GLU A 308 -23.43 -6.15 -40.13
C GLU A 308 -22.92 -5.05 -39.19
N VAL A 309 -22.60 -5.45 -37.98
CA VAL A 309 -22.03 -4.59 -36.92
C VAL A 309 -20.67 -5.15 -36.52
N GLY A 310 -19.64 -4.32 -36.65
CA GLY A 310 -18.31 -4.64 -36.16
C GLY A 310 -18.05 -3.96 -34.84
N VAL A 311 -17.47 -4.68 -33.90
CA VAL A 311 -16.82 -4.15 -32.68
C VAL A 311 -15.34 -4.34 -32.88
N HIS A 312 -14.62 -3.25 -33.00
CA HIS A 312 -13.20 -3.20 -33.30
C HIS A 312 -12.43 -2.73 -32.05
N ILE A 313 -11.49 -3.53 -31.60
CA ILE A 313 -10.59 -3.17 -30.51
C ILE A 313 -9.20 -2.96 -31.09
N ALA A 314 -8.49 -1.94 -30.66
CA ALA A 314 -7.12 -1.68 -31.07
C ALA A 314 -6.25 -2.94 -30.96
N ASP A 315 -5.55 -3.33 -32.02
CA ASP A 315 -4.67 -4.51 -32.03
C ASP A 315 -3.34 -4.20 -31.33
N VAL A 316 -3.40 -4.02 -30.01
CA VAL A 316 -2.23 -3.77 -29.16
C VAL A 316 -1.19 -4.87 -29.31
N SER A 317 -1.63 -6.12 -29.51
CA SER A 317 -0.77 -7.29 -29.65
C SER A 317 0.11 -7.28 -30.91
N HIS A 318 -0.24 -6.45 -31.90
CA HIS A 318 0.62 -6.21 -33.06
C HIS A 318 1.91 -5.46 -32.67
N TYR A 319 1.80 -4.50 -31.76
CA TYR A 319 2.90 -3.62 -31.34
C TYR A 319 3.63 -4.15 -30.11
N VAL A 320 2.89 -4.65 -29.12
CA VAL A 320 3.44 -5.11 -27.85
C VAL A 320 3.59 -6.63 -27.90
N GLN A 321 4.81 -7.07 -28.19
CA GLN A 321 5.12 -8.49 -28.27
C GLN A 321 5.36 -9.08 -26.87
N PRO A 322 4.91 -10.31 -26.58
CA PRO A 322 5.14 -10.96 -25.30
C PRO A 322 6.64 -11.02 -24.95
N GLY A 323 6.99 -10.65 -23.71
CA GLY A 323 8.37 -10.62 -23.23
C GLY A 323 9.21 -9.44 -23.72
N SER A 324 8.60 -8.48 -24.42
CA SER A 324 9.27 -7.22 -24.74
C SER A 324 9.39 -6.31 -23.52
N ILE A 325 10.31 -5.36 -23.56
CA ILE A 325 10.47 -4.37 -22.48
C ILE A 325 9.19 -3.56 -22.22
N ILE A 326 8.37 -3.36 -23.27
CA ILE A 326 7.06 -2.67 -23.16
C ILE A 326 6.05 -3.58 -22.46
N ASP A 327 6.02 -4.87 -22.81
CA ASP A 327 5.15 -5.86 -22.18
C ASP A 327 5.48 -6.03 -20.69
N ASP A 328 6.77 -6.15 -20.35
CA ASP A 328 7.23 -6.25 -18.96
C ASP A 328 6.82 -5.03 -18.13
N GLU A 329 6.90 -3.83 -18.71
CA GLU A 329 6.49 -2.61 -18.02
C GLU A 329 4.96 -2.53 -17.88
N ALA A 330 4.23 -2.88 -18.93
CA ALA A 330 2.76 -2.93 -18.90
C ALA A 330 2.27 -3.94 -17.85
N TYR A 331 2.91 -5.10 -17.76
CA TYR A 331 2.60 -6.11 -16.75
C TYR A 331 2.79 -5.58 -15.31
N LYS A 332 3.86 -4.82 -15.06
CA LYS A 332 4.11 -4.19 -13.75
C LYS A 332 3.06 -3.13 -13.41
N ARG A 333 2.62 -2.33 -14.41
CA ARG A 333 1.60 -1.30 -14.21
C ARG A 333 0.21 -1.88 -14.03
N ALA A 334 -0.10 -2.96 -14.73
CA ALA A 334 -1.36 -3.71 -14.72
C ALA A 334 -2.60 -2.93 -15.19
N THR A 335 -2.62 -1.61 -15.08
CA THR A 335 -3.78 -0.76 -15.44
C THR A 335 -3.34 0.67 -15.75
N SER A 336 -4.19 1.41 -16.45
CA SER A 336 -4.10 2.88 -16.53
C SER A 336 -4.71 3.50 -15.27
N VAL A 337 -4.15 4.63 -14.81
CA VAL A 337 -4.62 5.36 -13.64
C VAL A 337 -5.15 6.72 -14.07
N TYR A 338 -6.44 6.96 -13.80
CA TYR A 338 -7.12 8.20 -14.16
C TYR A 338 -7.15 9.14 -12.96
N LEU A 339 -6.46 10.26 -13.06
CA LEU A 339 -6.48 11.34 -12.09
C LEU A 339 -7.45 12.44 -12.56
N VAL A 340 -7.68 13.44 -11.73
CA VAL A 340 -8.63 14.52 -12.02
C VAL A 340 -8.25 15.33 -13.27
N ASP A 341 -6.94 15.51 -13.52
CA ASP A 341 -6.41 16.37 -14.57
C ASP A 341 -5.59 15.66 -15.65
N ARG A 342 -5.28 14.37 -15.45
CA ARG A 342 -4.47 13.57 -16.37
C ARG A 342 -4.69 12.07 -16.20
N THR A 343 -4.28 11.34 -17.22
CA THR A 343 -4.18 9.86 -17.18
C THR A 343 -2.71 9.46 -17.15
N ILE A 344 -2.39 8.47 -16.30
CA ILE A 344 -1.12 7.75 -16.35
C ILE A 344 -1.39 6.41 -17.03
N PRO A 345 -1.11 6.27 -18.31
CA PRO A 345 -1.53 5.09 -19.05
C PRO A 345 -0.67 3.87 -18.72
N MET A 346 -1.24 2.68 -18.93
CA MET A 346 -0.53 1.41 -18.77
C MET A 346 0.57 1.24 -19.82
N LEU A 347 0.34 1.75 -21.03
CA LEU A 347 1.28 1.75 -22.15
C LEU A 347 1.79 3.17 -22.41
N PRO A 348 3.04 3.35 -22.91
CA PRO A 348 3.55 4.66 -23.31
C PRO A 348 2.58 5.42 -24.23
N GLU A 349 2.53 6.75 -24.10
CA GLU A 349 1.59 7.59 -24.86
C GLU A 349 1.71 7.40 -26.39
N ARG A 350 2.91 7.06 -26.87
CA ARG A 350 3.15 6.70 -28.28
C ARG A 350 2.24 5.56 -28.74
N LEU A 351 1.95 4.62 -27.85
CA LEU A 351 1.02 3.51 -28.13
C LEU A 351 -0.40 3.93 -27.79
N SER A 352 -0.68 4.31 -26.55
CA SER A 352 -2.05 4.53 -26.08
C SER A 352 -2.77 5.67 -26.80
N ASN A 353 -2.11 6.79 -27.09
CA ASN A 353 -2.73 7.96 -27.70
C ASN A 353 -2.55 8.04 -29.23
N PHE A 354 -1.63 7.23 -29.81
CA PHE A 354 -1.30 7.31 -31.23
C PHE A 354 -1.44 5.98 -31.96
N LEU A 355 -0.52 5.01 -31.77
CA LEU A 355 -0.49 3.80 -32.59
C LEU A 355 -1.72 2.93 -32.38
N CYS A 356 -2.13 2.72 -31.14
CA CYS A 356 -3.29 1.91 -30.80
C CYS A 356 -4.60 2.71 -30.79
N SER A 357 -4.56 4.03 -30.63
CA SER A 357 -5.79 4.85 -30.64
C SER A 357 -6.46 4.84 -32.01
N LEU A 358 -7.74 4.44 -32.06
CA LEU A 358 -8.55 4.34 -33.30
C LEU A 358 -9.03 5.72 -33.75
N ARG A 359 -8.08 6.63 -34.00
CA ARG A 359 -8.29 8.03 -34.31
C ARG A 359 -9.01 8.19 -35.66
N PRO A 360 -9.85 9.24 -35.81
CA PRO A 360 -10.54 9.50 -37.05
C PRO A 360 -9.55 9.79 -38.19
N ASP A 361 -9.95 9.38 -39.43
CA ASP A 361 -9.23 9.55 -40.69
C ASP A 361 -7.84 8.88 -40.76
N GLU A 362 -7.51 8.01 -39.81
CA GLU A 362 -6.26 7.23 -39.80
C GLU A 362 -6.55 5.73 -39.99
N ASP A 363 -5.68 5.06 -40.75
CA ASP A 363 -5.73 3.60 -40.84
C ASP A 363 -5.16 2.99 -39.58
N LYS A 364 -5.87 2.02 -39.00
CA LYS A 364 -5.49 1.40 -37.71
C LYS A 364 -5.66 -0.10 -37.76
N TYR A 365 -4.74 -0.80 -37.12
CA TYR A 365 -4.88 -2.23 -36.86
C TYR A 365 -5.89 -2.45 -35.73
N ALA A 366 -6.83 -3.35 -35.98
CA ALA A 366 -7.81 -3.75 -35.00
C ALA A 366 -7.98 -5.28 -34.95
N TYR A 367 -8.45 -5.75 -33.80
CA TYR A 367 -8.94 -7.09 -33.57
C TYR A 367 -10.45 -6.99 -33.40
N SER A 368 -11.20 -7.62 -34.26
CA SER A 368 -12.61 -7.29 -34.47
C SER A 368 -13.53 -8.48 -34.29
N CYS A 369 -14.66 -8.24 -33.63
CA CYS A 369 -15.77 -9.16 -33.62
C CYS A 369 -16.88 -8.59 -34.53
N ILE A 370 -17.23 -9.32 -35.59
CA ILE A 370 -18.15 -8.88 -36.63
C ILE A 370 -19.40 -9.73 -36.54
N PHE A 371 -20.55 -9.09 -36.31
CA PHE A 371 -21.85 -9.72 -36.15
C PHE A 371 -22.75 -9.46 -37.33
N SER A 372 -23.40 -10.49 -37.86
CA SER A 372 -24.57 -10.35 -38.74
C SER A 372 -25.82 -10.48 -37.88
N LEU A 373 -26.64 -9.42 -37.86
CA LEU A 373 -27.85 -9.32 -37.05
C LEU A 373 -29.07 -9.13 -38.00
N ASP A 374 -30.20 -9.68 -37.61
CA ASP A 374 -31.47 -9.29 -38.26
C ASP A 374 -32.04 -8.00 -37.63
N GLU A 375 -33.22 -7.57 -38.11
CA GLU A 375 -33.91 -6.37 -37.63
C GLU A 375 -34.32 -6.45 -36.15
N ASP A 376 -34.49 -7.68 -35.65
CA ASP A 376 -34.80 -7.95 -34.24
C ASP A 376 -33.57 -8.20 -33.39
N ALA A 377 -32.40 -7.86 -33.92
CA ALA A 377 -31.09 -8.06 -33.31
C ALA A 377 -30.74 -9.53 -33.01
N GLN A 378 -31.44 -10.51 -33.69
CA GLN A 378 -31.06 -11.92 -33.57
C GLN A 378 -29.74 -12.14 -34.29
N LEU A 379 -28.83 -12.84 -33.64
CA LEU A 379 -27.54 -13.18 -34.20
C LEU A 379 -27.72 -14.25 -35.31
N ARG A 380 -27.34 -13.91 -36.52
CA ARG A 380 -27.27 -14.85 -37.65
C ARG A 380 -25.92 -15.53 -37.75
N SER A 381 -24.86 -14.72 -37.60
CA SER A 381 -23.48 -15.21 -37.58
C SER A 381 -22.56 -14.23 -36.84
N ALA A 382 -21.43 -14.74 -36.33
CA ALA A 382 -20.35 -13.93 -35.81
C ALA A 382 -19.01 -14.51 -36.25
N ARG A 383 -18.02 -13.62 -36.44
CA ARG A 383 -16.64 -14.02 -36.68
C ARG A 383 -15.70 -13.08 -35.97
N ILE A 384 -14.53 -13.58 -35.60
CA ILE A 384 -13.45 -12.80 -35.06
C ILE A 384 -12.33 -12.75 -36.11
N ALA A 385 -11.82 -11.55 -36.38
CA ALA A 385 -10.79 -11.35 -37.40
C ALA A 385 -9.83 -10.23 -37.00
N ARG A 386 -8.61 -10.32 -37.49
CA ARG A 386 -7.71 -9.16 -37.54
C ARG A 386 -8.18 -8.29 -38.72
N THR A 387 -8.30 -7.00 -38.45
CA THR A 387 -8.81 -6.04 -39.45
C THR A 387 -7.88 -4.83 -39.57
N VAL A 388 -8.05 -4.09 -40.66
CA VAL A 388 -7.62 -2.70 -40.78
C VAL A 388 -8.87 -1.86 -40.91
N ILE A 389 -9.01 -0.88 -40.05
CA ILE A 389 -10.15 0.02 -40.05
C ILE A 389 -9.68 1.47 -40.29
N ARG A 390 -10.63 2.31 -40.68
CA ARG A 390 -10.51 3.77 -40.70
C ARG A 390 -11.78 4.33 -40.07
N SER A 391 -11.66 4.94 -38.89
CA SER A 391 -12.79 5.64 -38.27
C SER A 391 -13.08 6.91 -39.06
N GLN A 392 -14.32 7.11 -39.53
CA GLN A 392 -14.73 8.31 -40.25
C GLN A 392 -15.17 9.42 -39.28
N ARG A 393 -15.52 9.07 -38.04
CA ARG A 393 -16.04 10.06 -37.07
C ARG A 393 -15.76 9.63 -35.65
N ARG A 394 -15.26 10.55 -34.87
CA ARG A 394 -15.23 10.46 -33.40
C ARG A 394 -16.40 11.24 -32.84
N PHE A 395 -17.26 10.60 -32.08
CA PHE A 395 -18.36 11.23 -31.32
C PHE A 395 -17.97 11.36 -29.85
N THR A 396 -18.45 12.45 -29.22
CA THR A 396 -18.55 12.46 -27.76
C THR A 396 -19.83 11.75 -27.32
N TYR A 397 -19.90 11.34 -26.07
CA TYR A 397 -21.15 10.77 -25.52
C TYR A 397 -22.32 11.73 -25.68
N GLU A 398 -22.09 13.04 -25.48
CA GLU A 398 -23.12 14.07 -25.63
C GLU A 398 -23.62 14.20 -27.07
N GLU A 399 -22.70 14.19 -28.05
CA GLU A 399 -23.09 14.26 -29.48
C GLU A 399 -23.88 13.03 -29.90
N ALA A 400 -23.45 11.83 -29.48
CA ALA A 400 -24.20 10.59 -29.77
C ALA A 400 -25.58 10.61 -29.11
N GLN A 401 -25.67 11.10 -27.87
CA GLN A 401 -26.95 11.23 -27.16
C GLN A 401 -27.88 12.24 -27.85
N GLU A 402 -27.37 13.39 -28.28
CA GLU A 402 -28.16 14.38 -29.05
C GLU A 402 -28.73 13.79 -30.32
N ILE A 403 -27.96 12.98 -31.07
CA ILE A 403 -28.44 12.29 -32.26
C ILE A 403 -29.56 11.31 -31.90
N ILE A 404 -29.40 10.55 -30.82
CA ILE A 404 -30.42 9.60 -30.34
C ILE A 404 -31.74 10.32 -29.99
N GLU A 405 -31.66 11.48 -29.36
CA GLU A 405 -32.85 12.24 -28.93
C GLU A 405 -33.52 13.02 -30.05
N THR A 406 -32.73 13.62 -30.96
CA THR A 406 -33.25 14.50 -32.00
C THR A 406 -33.46 13.83 -33.36
N GLY A 407 -32.79 12.71 -33.57
CA GLY A 407 -32.75 12.03 -34.87
C GLY A 407 -31.95 12.78 -35.93
N LYS A 408 -31.15 13.76 -35.57
CA LYS A 408 -30.40 14.64 -36.47
C LYS A 408 -28.91 14.67 -36.12
N GLY A 409 -28.06 14.69 -37.14
CA GLY A 409 -26.61 14.78 -36.98
C GLY A 409 -25.89 13.88 -37.99
N ASP A 410 -24.55 13.89 -37.89
CA ASP A 410 -23.71 13.05 -38.74
C ASP A 410 -24.02 11.56 -38.48
N TYR A 411 -24.21 10.80 -39.58
CA TYR A 411 -24.48 9.37 -39.49
C TYR A 411 -25.67 8.98 -38.60
N ALA A 412 -26.69 9.86 -38.49
CA ALA A 412 -27.84 9.67 -37.60
C ALA A 412 -28.55 8.33 -37.80
N GLU A 413 -28.74 7.89 -39.06
CA GLU A 413 -29.37 6.59 -39.35
C GLU A 413 -28.59 5.43 -38.75
N ALA A 414 -27.27 5.42 -38.88
CA ALA A 414 -26.42 4.38 -38.32
C ALA A 414 -26.46 4.39 -36.78
N ILE A 415 -26.33 5.56 -36.15
CA ILE A 415 -26.36 5.72 -34.67
C ILE A 415 -27.71 5.27 -34.11
N LEU A 416 -28.83 5.69 -34.73
CA LEU A 416 -30.18 5.29 -34.32
C LEU A 416 -30.40 3.79 -34.46
N THR A 417 -29.89 3.20 -35.55
CA THR A 417 -29.99 1.76 -35.76
C THR A 417 -29.16 0.97 -34.75
N LEU A 418 -27.91 1.37 -34.54
CA LEU A 418 -27.05 0.77 -33.49
C LEU A 418 -27.69 0.88 -32.11
N HIS A 419 -28.25 2.04 -31.77
CA HIS A 419 -28.98 2.25 -30.51
C HIS A 419 -30.18 1.31 -30.37
N ARG A 420 -31.01 1.19 -31.42
CA ARG A 420 -32.16 0.28 -31.45
C ARG A 420 -31.75 -1.18 -31.28
N LEU A 421 -30.69 -1.63 -31.98
CA LEU A 421 -30.16 -2.98 -31.85
C LEU A 421 -29.62 -3.22 -30.42
N ALA A 422 -28.87 -2.27 -29.84
CA ALA A 422 -28.35 -2.34 -28.49
C ALA A 422 -29.47 -2.44 -27.46
N GLN A 423 -30.56 -1.66 -27.58
CA GLN A 423 -31.72 -1.77 -26.70
C GLN A 423 -32.37 -3.17 -26.78
N LYS A 424 -32.53 -3.73 -28.01
CA LYS A 424 -33.09 -5.08 -28.18
C LYS A 424 -32.18 -6.15 -27.55
N LEU A 425 -30.85 -6.03 -27.70
CA LEU A 425 -29.88 -6.92 -27.04
C LEU A 425 -29.94 -6.84 -25.53
N ARG A 426 -30.02 -5.62 -24.98
CA ARG A 426 -30.09 -5.38 -23.52
C ARG A 426 -31.39 -5.91 -22.89
N ALA A 427 -32.51 -5.92 -23.63
CA ALA A 427 -33.81 -6.40 -23.15
C ALA A 427 -33.90 -7.93 -23.06
N ARG A 428 -32.89 -8.66 -23.55
CA ARG A 428 -32.83 -10.13 -23.45
C ARG A 428 -32.44 -10.52 -22.02
N PRO A 429 -33.08 -11.56 -21.45
CA PRO A 429 -32.73 -12.11 -20.16
C PRO A 429 -31.34 -12.74 -20.12
#